data_ec40c6942f7b8b3c074c7629fc2f6cce
#
_entry.id   ec40c6942f7b8b3c074c7629fc2f6cce
#
_cell.length_a   1.000
_cell.length_b   1.000
_cell.length_c   1.000
_cell.angle_alpha   90.00
_cell.angle_beta   90.00
_cell.angle_gamma   90.00
#
_symmetry.space_group_name_H-M   'P 1'
#
loop_
_entity.id
_entity.type
_entity.pdbx_description
1 polymer ?
#
loop_
_entity_poly.entity_id
_entity_poly.type
_entity_poly.pdbx_seq_one_letter_code
_entity_poly.pdbx_strand_id
1 'polypeptide(L)'
;MIVRTACLEGEVKPQDIDRFDAFIATEVVPVMKRFPGVRSVRVLRAQTIEDNGPALHMTFESVYDSVEAMNHAFSFPVRQELKARMLEIMPLFKGRLFHITQHLVADECVSQAVDTP
;
A
#
# COMPACT_ATOMS: atom_id res chain seq x y z
N MET A 1 -8.71 11.52 10.01
CA MET A 1 -8.09 10.27 9.55
C MET A 1 -6.84 10.54 8.75
N ILE A 2 -5.90 9.63 8.83
CA ILE A 2 -4.69 9.70 8.06
C ILE A 2 -4.51 8.43 7.23
N VAL A 3 -3.78 8.57 6.12
CA VAL A 3 -3.42 7.46 5.25
C VAL A 3 -1.89 7.37 5.21
N ARG A 4 -1.37 6.21 5.62
CA ARG A 4 0.04 5.89 5.45
C ARG A 4 0.21 5.21 4.10
N THR A 5 0.98 5.82 3.21
CA THR A 5 1.21 5.29 1.87
C THR A 5 2.67 4.91 1.72
N ALA A 6 2.92 3.63 1.45
CA ALA A 6 4.25 3.16 1.05
C ALA A 6 4.29 3.13 -0.48
N CYS A 7 5.31 3.72 -1.05
CA CYS A 7 5.46 3.84 -2.49
C CYS A 7 6.70 3.07 -2.96
N LEU A 8 6.51 2.15 -3.91
CA LEU A 8 7.59 1.49 -4.60
C LEU A 8 7.83 2.20 -5.93
N GLU A 9 8.91 2.96 -5.98
CA GLU A 9 9.33 3.65 -7.20
C GLU A 9 10.44 2.86 -7.88
N GLY A 10 10.13 2.31 -9.05
CA GLY A 10 11.05 1.45 -9.77
C GLY A 10 10.30 0.41 -10.59
N GLU A 11 10.88 -0.78 -10.71
CA GLU A 11 10.31 -1.80 -11.58
C GLU A 11 10.50 -3.21 -11.04
N VAL A 12 9.62 -4.09 -11.47
CA VAL A 12 9.73 -5.54 -11.37
C VAL A 12 9.81 -6.06 -12.81
N LYS A 13 10.71 -7.03 -13.06
CA LYS A 13 10.82 -7.63 -14.40
C LYS A 13 9.47 -8.20 -14.82
N PRO A 14 9.09 -8.10 -16.09
CA PRO A 14 7.78 -8.60 -16.55
C PRO A 14 7.50 -10.06 -16.16
N GLN A 15 8.50 -10.93 -16.21
CA GLN A 15 8.34 -12.33 -15.85
C GLN A 15 8.11 -12.56 -14.36
N ASP A 16 8.38 -11.57 -13.51
CA ASP A 16 8.25 -11.67 -12.05
C ASP A 16 7.03 -10.94 -11.50
N ILE A 17 6.31 -10.19 -12.34
CA ILE A 17 5.19 -9.34 -11.88
C ILE A 17 4.10 -10.17 -11.19
N ASP A 18 3.66 -11.26 -11.81
CA ASP A 18 2.59 -12.08 -11.26
C ASP A 18 3.01 -12.69 -9.92
N ARG A 19 4.25 -13.16 -9.84
CA ARG A 19 4.80 -13.71 -8.61
C ARG A 19 4.91 -12.66 -7.51
N PHE A 20 5.35 -11.46 -7.87
CA PHE A 20 5.45 -10.34 -6.95
C PHE A 20 4.07 -9.97 -6.41
N ASP A 21 3.10 -9.77 -7.29
CA ASP A 21 1.74 -9.40 -6.90
C ASP A 21 1.08 -10.47 -6.03
N ALA A 22 1.25 -11.75 -6.39
CA ALA A 22 0.70 -12.85 -5.61
C ALA A 22 1.28 -12.88 -4.19
N PHE A 23 2.59 -12.69 -4.03
CA PHE A 23 3.23 -12.64 -2.73
C PHE A 23 2.68 -11.49 -1.89
N ILE A 24 2.55 -10.31 -2.49
CA ILE A 24 1.98 -9.15 -1.79
C ILE A 24 0.57 -9.47 -1.29
N ALA A 25 -0.28 -10.01 -2.15
CA ALA A 25 -1.66 -10.29 -1.80
C ALA A 25 -1.81 -11.37 -0.73
N THR A 26 -0.97 -12.40 -0.77
CA THR A 26 -1.11 -13.57 0.11
C THR A 26 -0.26 -13.51 1.38
N GLU A 27 0.89 -12.81 1.35
CA GLU A 27 1.84 -12.80 2.46
C GLU A 27 1.97 -11.43 3.13
N VAL A 28 1.82 -10.35 2.39
CA VAL A 28 2.03 -9.00 2.92
C VAL A 28 0.73 -8.39 3.43
N VAL A 29 -0.32 -8.40 2.62
CA VAL A 29 -1.61 -7.81 2.99
C VAL A 29 -2.18 -8.40 4.28
N PRO A 30 -2.18 -9.74 4.49
CA PRO A 30 -2.66 -10.29 5.76
C PRO A 30 -1.93 -9.75 6.99
N VAL A 31 -0.63 -9.50 6.89
CA VAL A 31 0.15 -8.91 7.98
C VAL A 31 -0.25 -7.46 8.20
N MET A 32 -0.41 -6.67 7.13
CA MET A 32 -0.85 -5.28 7.23
C MET A 32 -2.19 -5.16 7.95
N LYS A 33 -3.10 -6.09 7.72
CA LYS A 33 -4.43 -6.11 8.34
C LYS A 33 -4.39 -6.37 9.84
N ARG A 34 -3.29 -6.89 10.37
CA ARG A 34 -3.16 -7.20 11.81
C ARG A 34 -2.57 -6.06 12.62
N PHE A 35 -2.22 -4.94 12.00
CA PHE A 35 -1.77 -3.76 12.75
C PHE A 35 -2.93 -3.25 13.61
N PRO A 36 -2.70 -3.05 14.93
CA PRO A 36 -3.77 -2.58 15.82
C PRO A 36 -4.30 -1.22 15.36
N GLY A 37 -5.61 -1.09 15.27
CA GLY A 37 -6.26 0.18 14.93
C GLY A 37 -6.27 0.52 13.45
N VAL A 38 -5.72 -0.32 12.59
CA VAL A 38 -5.84 -0.09 11.15
C VAL A 38 -7.30 -0.21 10.71
N ARG A 39 -7.77 0.77 9.95
CA ARG A 39 -9.17 0.82 9.48
C ARG A 39 -9.36 0.12 8.16
N SER A 40 -8.41 0.27 7.26
CA SER A 40 -8.46 -0.38 5.96
C SER A 40 -7.06 -0.47 5.39
N VAL A 41 -6.89 -1.43 4.49
CA VAL A 41 -5.64 -1.66 3.77
C VAL A 41 -5.97 -1.78 2.29
N ARG A 42 -5.19 -1.11 1.46
CA ARG A 42 -5.39 -1.15 0.03
C ARG A 42 -4.04 -1.17 -0.67
N VAL A 43 -3.90 -2.03 -1.66
CA VAL A 43 -2.69 -2.12 -2.46
C VAL A 43 -3.06 -1.91 -3.92
N LEU A 44 -2.34 -1.00 -4.58
CA LEU A 44 -2.60 -0.65 -5.97
C LEU A 44 -1.30 -0.81 -6.76
N ARG A 45 -1.40 -1.47 -7.91
CA ARG A 45 -0.30 -1.50 -8.87
C ARG A 45 -0.59 -0.46 -9.95
N ALA A 46 0.41 0.36 -10.25
CA ALA A 46 0.27 1.36 -11.30
C ALA A 46 0.08 0.67 -12.65
N GLN A 47 -0.88 1.14 -13.42
CA GLN A 47 -1.10 0.66 -14.78
C GLN A 47 -0.49 1.61 -15.78
N THR A 48 -0.71 2.91 -15.61
CA THR A 48 -0.23 3.94 -16.53
C THR A 48 0.24 5.14 -15.73
N ILE A 49 1.39 5.67 -16.10
CA ILE A 49 1.92 6.92 -15.55
C ILE A 49 1.84 7.95 -16.64
N GLU A 50 1.20 9.08 -16.35
CA GLU A 50 1.00 10.17 -17.30
C GLU A 50 1.88 11.37 -16.94
N ASP A 51 2.07 12.26 -17.91
CA ASP A 51 2.73 13.57 -17.70
C ASP A 51 4.12 13.45 -17.08
N ASN A 52 4.88 12.46 -17.49
CA ASN A 52 6.24 12.21 -16.98
C ASN A 52 6.31 12.07 -15.47
N GLY A 53 5.25 11.52 -14.87
CA GLY A 53 5.20 11.23 -13.45
C GLY A 53 6.28 10.23 -13.01
N PRO A 54 6.50 10.08 -11.69
CA PRO A 54 7.49 9.13 -11.19
C PRO A 54 7.11 7.69 -11.56
N ALA A 55 8.12 6.86 -11.78
CA ALA A 55 7.93 5.46 -12.15
C ALA A 55 7.47 4.64 -10.93
N LEU A 56 6.24 4.85 -10.49
CA LEU A 56 5.65 4.07 -9.40
C LEU A 56 5.23 2.71 -9.93
N HIS A 57 5.65 1.65 -9.23
CA HIS A 57 5.20 0.31 -9.51
C HIS A 57 3.95 -0.04 -8.68
N MET A 58 3.98 0.28 -7.39
CA MET A 58 2.94 -0.14 -6.46
C MET A 58 2.87 0.82 -5.28
N THR A 59 1.67 1.00 -4.75
CA THR A 59 1.45 1.73 -3.51
C THR A 59 0.65 0.88 -2.52
N PHE A 60 1.02 1.00 -1.24
CA PHE A 60 0.36 0.32 -0.14
C PHE A 60 -0.25 1.38 0.75
N GLU A 61 -1.56 1.36 0.94
CA GLU A 61 -2.26 2.33 1.77
C GLU A 61 -2.81 1.65 3.02
N SER A 62 -2.58 2.27 4.17
CA SER A 62 -3.23 1.87 5.41
C SER A 62 -3.82 3.10 6.09
N VAL A 63 -5.04 2.98 6.57
CA VAL A 63 -5.79 4.09 7.15
C VAL A 63 -5.88 3.93 8.65
N TYR A 64 -5.62 5.03 9.38
CA TYR A 64 -5.70 5.10 10.83
C TYR A 64 -6.51 6.33 11.24
N ASP A 65 -7.07 6.30 12.45
CA ASP A 65 -7.86 7.43 12.96
C ASP A 65 -7.03 8.71 13.11
N SER A 66 -5.76 8.55 13.48
CA SER A 66 -4.86 9.66 13.78
C SER A 66 -3.40 9.24 13.64
N VAL A 67 -2.50 10.22 13.66
CA VAL A 67 -1.06 9.97 13.70
C VAL A 67 -0.68 9.19 14.97
N GLU A 68 -1.31 9.53 16.09
CA GLU A 68 -1.07 8.85 17.36
C GLU A 68 -1.48 7.38 17.28
N ALA A 69 -2.63 7.09 16.68
CA ALA A 69 -3.10 5.71 16.48
C ALA A 69 -2.14 4.94 15.57
N MET A 70 -1.66 5.56 14.51
CA MET A 70 -0.66 4.96 13.62
C MET A 70 0.64 4.64 14.37
N ASN A 71 1.17 5.61 15.11
CA ASN A 71 2.41 5.42 15.87
C ASN A 71 2.25 4.33 16.93
N HIS A 72 1.09 4.27 17.56
CA HIS A 72 0.78 3.19 18.50
C HIS A 72 0.83 1.83 17.80
N ALA A 73 0.18 1.70 16.65
CA ALA A 73 0.19 0.46 15.87
C ALA A 73 1.62 0.03 15.50
N PHE A 74 2.48 1.00 15.17
CA PHE A 74 3.86 0.74 14.75
C PHE A 74 4.76 0.31 15.90
N SER A 75 4.33 0.40 17.14
CA SER A 75 5.08 -0.06 18.31
C SER A 75 4.95 -1.58 18.54
N PHE A 76 4.07 -2.25 17.82
CA PHE A 76 3.80 -3.68 18.00
C PHE A 76 4.73 -4.55 17.16
N PRO A 77 4.97 -5.81 17.61
CA PRO A 77 5.85 -6.73 16.88
C PRO A 77 5.42 -7.03 15.44
N VAL A 78 4.14 -6.86 15.11
CA VAL A 78 3.62 -7.07 13.75
C VAL A 78 4.37 -6.22 12.72
N ARG A 79 4.91 -5.07 13.13
CA ARG A 79 5.71 -4.23 12.24
C ARG A 79 6.98 -4.93 11.77
N GLN A 80 7.63 -5.67 12.67
CA GLN A 80 8.83 -6.44 12.29
C GLN A 80 8.47 -7.62 11.39
N GLU A 81 7.33 -8.23 11.62
CA GLU A 81 6.83 -9.29 10.76
C GLU A 81 6.57 -8.76 9.34
N LEU A 82 5.98 -7.57 9.21
CA LEU A 82 5.79 -6.95 7.92
C LEU A 82 7.12 -6.71 7.19
N LYS A 83 8.11 -6.17 7.91
CA LYS A 83 9.43 -5.95 7.33
C LYS A 83 10.06 -7.26 6.85
N ALA A 84 9.92 -8.33 7.63
CA ALA A 84 10.44 -9.63 7.26
C ALA A 84 9.80 -10.16 5.98
N ARG A 85 8.48 -10.01 5.84
CA ARG A 85 7.78 -10.42 4.61
C ARG A 85 8.22 -9.60 3.41
N MET A 86 8.35 -8.30 3.58
CA MET A 86 8.82 -7.43 2.48
C MET A 86 10.23 -7.83 2.04
N LEU A 87 11.13 -8.15 2.96
CA LEU A 87 12.48 -8.57 2.62
C LEU A 87 12.52 -9.83 1.76
N GLU A 88 11.53 -10.71 1.87
CA GLU A 88 11.46 -11.94 1.07
C GLU A 88 11.17 -11.64 -0.41
N ILE A 89 10.44 -10.57 -0.71
CA ILE A 89 10.01 -10.27 -2.07
C ILE A 89 10.81 -9.13 -2.72
N MET A 90 11.41 -8.26 -1.93
CA MET A 90 12.13 -7.10 -2.45
C MET A 90 13.28 -7.42 -3.40
N PRO A 91 13.94 -8.58 -3.35
CA PRO A 91 14.93 -8.93 -4.38
C PRO A 91 14.39 -8.92 -5.81
N LEU A 92 13.08 -9.07 -6.00
CA LEU A 92 12.46 -8.98 -7.32
C LEU A 92 12.20 -7.55 -7.78
N PHE A 93 12.34 -6.58 -6.87
CA PHE A 93 12.08 -5.17 -7.14
C PHE A 93 13.39 -4.39 -7.27
N LYS A 94 13.48 -3.54 -8.28
CA LYS A 94 14.62 -2.66 -8.49
C LYS A 94 14.15 -1.21 -8.39
N GLY A 95 14.57 -0.53 -7.34
CA GLY A 95 14.16 0.85 -7.10
C GLY A 95 14.23 1.17 -5.62
N ARG A 96 13.37 2.08 -5.18
CA ARG A 96 13.34 2.53 -3.79
C ARG A 96 11.94 2.45 -3.19
N LEU A 97 11.90 2.31 -1.89
CA LEU A 97 10.69 2.39 -1.09
C LEU A 97 10.73 3.69 -0.30
N PHE A 98 9.65 4.46 -0.34
CA PHE A 98 9.48 5.61 0.53
C PHE A 98 8.04 5.67 1.04
N HIS A 99 7.83 6.46 2.10
CA HIS A 99 6.52 6.57 2.73
C HIS A 99 6.03 8.00 2.74
N ILE A 100 4.72 8.15 2.62
CA ILE A 100 4.04 9.43 2.78
C ILE A 100 2.94 9.23 3.83
N THR A 101 2.84 10.16 4.78
CA THR A 101 1.70 10.22 5.68
C THR A 101 0.82 11.39 5.25
N GLN A 102 -0.43 11.11 4.93
CA GLN A 102 -1.35 12.08 4.35
C GLN A 102 -2.59 12.23 5.22
N HIS A 103 -3.10 13.45 5.28
CA HIS A 103 -4.40 13.69 5.88
C HIS A 103 -5.49 13.36 4.87
N LEU A 104 -6.51 12.66 5.33
CA LEU A 104 -7.70 12.42 4.53
C LEU A 104 -8.54 13.71 4.53
N VAL A 105 -8.57 14.39 3.40
CA VAL A 105 -9.30 15.66 3.26
C VAL A 105 -10.76 15.40 2.97
N ALA A 106 -11.05 14.45 2.10
CA ALA A 106 -12.41 14.11 1.73
C ALA A 106 -12.47 12.67 1.26
N ASP A 107 -13.53 11.98 1.63
CA ASP A 107 -13.80 10.60 1.22
C ASP A 107 -15.30 10.48 1.03
N GLU A 108 -15.75 10.79 -0.19
CA GLU A 108 -17.15 10.86 -0.53
C GLU A 108 -17.56 9.64 -1.35
N CYS A 109 -18.55 8.92 -0.85
CA CYS A 109 -19.16 7.85 -1.62
C CYS A 109 -20.20 8.46 -2.55
N VAL A 110 -20.01 8.30 -3.86
CA VAL A 110 -20.92 8.85 -4.85
C VAL A 110 -21.94 7.79 -5.22
N SER A 111 -23.21 8.11 -4.94
CA SER A 111 -24.33 7.29 -5.39
C SER A 111 -24.86 7.90 -6.67
N GLN A 112 -24.65 7.20 -7.79
CA GLN A 112 -25.18 7.61 -9.08
C GLN A 112 -26.33 6.69 -9.45
N ALA A 113 -27.43 7.32 -9.89
CA ALA A 113 -28.47 6.56 -10.55
C ALA A 113 -27.84 5.92 -11.79
N VAL A 114 -27.89 4.60 -11.85
CA VAL A 114 -27.44 3.93 -13.05
C VAL A 114 -28.49 4.19 -14.12
N ASP A 115 -28.19 5.12 -14.99
CA ASP A 115 -28.98 5.28 -16.19
C ASP A 115 -28.68 4.16 -17.12
N THR A 116 -29.42 3.11 -16.94
CA THR A 116 -29.52 2.15 -18.01
C THR A 116 -30.50 2.69 -19.00
N PRO A 117 -30.04 3.03 -20.17
CA PRO A 117 -30.97 3.27 -21.24
C PRO A 117 -31.77 2.01 -21.50
#